data_5cdd653fb17a9d04b486bd9ffbfb0f50
#
_entry.id   5cdd653fb17a9d04b486bd9ffbfb0f50
#
_cell.length_a   1.000
_cell.length_b   1.000
_cell.length_c   1.000
_cell.angle_alpha   90.00
_cell.angle_beta   90.00
_cell.angle_gamma   90.00
#
_symmetry.space_group_name_H-M   'P 1'
#
loop_
_entity.id
_entity.type
_entity.pdbx_description
1 polymer ?
#
loop_
_entity_poly.entity_id
_entity_poly.type
_entity_poly.pdbx_seq_one_letter_code
_entity_poly.pdbx_strand_id
1 'polypeptide(L)'
;MAFPTKAKYVVIGTGIHGLSTAWHLAEGLKKKNSNSSNNDIVVLDKGGIASGASGIACGVVRNNYFQPAMRELMVHSVEVGRATQKHFIIIPLVTCK
;
A
#
# COMPACT_ATOMS: atom_id res chain seq x y z
N MET A 1 23.67 0.54 -1.39
CA MET A 1 22.42 0.77 -2.13
C MET A 1 22.29 2.26 -2.44
N ALA A 2 22.21 2.63 -3.70
CA ALA A 2 22.02 4.02 -4.08
C ALA A 2 20.53 4.39 -3.95
N PHE A 3 20.26 5.49 -3.25
CA PHE A 3 18.92 6.05 -3.17
C PHE A 3 18.53 6.71 -4.49
N PRO A 4 17.30 6.56 -4.98
CA PRO A 4 16.87 7.30 -6.14
C PRO A 4 16.89 8.81 -5.85
N THR A 5 17.51 9.57 -6.72
CA THR A 5 17.61 11.04 -6.59
C THR A 5 16.36 11.77 -7.09
N LYS A 6 15.52 11.07 -7.84
CA LYS A 6 14.26 11.59 -8.39
C LYS A 6 13.19 10.51 -8.37
N ALA A 7 11.98 10.88 -8.05
CA ALA A 7 10.80 10.04 -8.16
C ALA A 7 9.60 10.89 -8.59
N LYS A 8 8.66 10.32 -9.33
CA LYS A 8 7.41 11.01 -9.68
C LYS A 8 6.44 11.06 -8.49
N TYR A 9 6.44 9.99 -7.70
CA TYR A 9 5.56 9.84 -6.55
C TYR A 9 6.36 9.36 -5.35
N VAL A 10 6.13 9.98 -4.22
CA VAL A 10 6.76 9.60 -2.95
C VAL A 10 5.65 9.34 -1.93
N VAL A 11 5.66 8.16 -1.34
CA VAL A 11 4.77 7.79 -0.24
C VAL A 11 5.60 7.72 1.04
N ILE A 12 5.21 8.45 2.06
CA ILE A 12 5.89 8.46 3.36
C ILE A 12 5.10 7.62 4.35
N GLY A 13 5.71 6.54 4.79
CA GLY A 13 5.14 5.58 5.72
C GLY A 13 4.89 4.21 5.08
N THR A 14 5.26 3.15 5.77
CA THR A 14 5.08 1.75 5.37
C THR A 14 4.11 0.99 6.28
N GLY A 15 3.14 1.70 6.84
CA GLY A 15 1.96 1.11 7.43
C GLY A 15 0.98 0.63 6.35
N ILE A 16 -0.15 0.08 6.76
CA ILE A 16 -1.16 -0.47 5.83
C ILE A 16 -1.65 0.60 4.82
N HIS A 17 -1.84 1.83 5.25
CA HIS A 17 -2.32 2.91 4.37
C HIS A 17 -1.26 3.29 3.33
N GLY A 18 -0.01 3.45 3.73
CA GLY A 18 1.08 3.81 2.80
C GLY A 18 1.34 2.71 1.77
N LEU A 19 1.44 1.47 2.21
CA LEU A 19 1.66 0.32 1.31
C LEU A 19 0.48 0.08 0.38
N SER A 20 -0.76 0.18 0.88
CA SER A 20 -1.96 0.05 0.06
C SER A 20 -2.05 1.16 -0.99
N THR A 21 -1.77 2.40 -0.61
CA THR A 21 -1.73 3.54 -1.54
C THR A 21 -0.69 3.33 -2.63
N ALA A 22 0.52 2.95 -2.28
CA ALA A 22 1.59 2.70 -3.23
C ALA A 22 1.25 1.56 -4.20
N TRP A 23 0.64 0.49 -3.70
CA TRP A 23 0.23 -0.64 -4.51
C TRP A 23 -0.87 -0.26 -5.53
N HIS A 24 -1.93 0.40 -5.07
CA HIS A 24 -3.02 0.83 -5.95
C HIS A 24 -2.55 1.87 -6.98
N LEU A 25 -1.64 2.76 -6.59
CA LEU A 25 -1.02 3.71 -7.52
C LEU A 25 -0.22 2.99 -8.61
N ALA A 26 0.58 1.99 -8.23
CA ALA A 26 1.35 1.20 -9.18
C ALA A 26 0.44 0.44 -10.17
N GLU A 27 -0.63 -0.17 -9.68
CA GLU A 27 -1.63 -0.83 -10.52
C GLU A 27 -2.30 0.15 -11.50
N GLY A 28 -2.70 1.33 -11.01
CA GLY A 28 -3.32 2.36 -11.83
C GLY A 28 -2.39 2.89 -12.93
N LEU A 29 -1.12 3.08 -12.61
CA LEU A 29 -0.11 3.53 -13.57
C LEU A 29 0.19 2.47 -14.64
N LYS A 30 0.25 1.20 -14.28
CA LYS A 30 0.39 0.10 -15.24
C LYS A 30 -0.76 0.03 -16.23
N LYS A 31 -1.99 0.26 -15.78
CA LYS A 31 -3.18 0.28 -16.65
C LYS A 31 -3.18 1.46 -17.62
N LYS A 32 -2.63 2.60 -17.19
CA LYS A 32 -2.56 3.80 -18.03
C LYS A 32 -1.39 3.79 -19.03
N ASN A 33 -0.23 3.31 -18.59
CA ASN A 33 1.01 3.31 -19.38
C ASN A 33 1.75 1.99 -19.16
N SER A 34 1.81 1.15 -20.17
CA SER A 34 2.62 -0.07 -20.17
C SER A 34 4.13 0.18 -20.00
N ASN A 35 4.57 1.42 -20.19
CA ASN A 35 5.98 1.85 -20.05
C ASN A 35 6.29 2.52 -18.69
N SER A 36 5.36 2.55 -17.73
CA SER A 36 5.67 3.07 -16.40
C SER A 36 6.69 2.17 -15.71
N SER A 37 7.83 2.74 -15.35
CA SER A 37 8.86 1.98 -14.65
C SER A 37 8.49 1.86 -13.17
N ASN A 38 8.88 0.75 -12.55
CA ASN A 38 8.69 0.54 -11.11
C ASN A 38 9.44 1.58 -10.25
N ASN A 39 10.33 2.36 -10.87
CA ASN A 39 11.11 3.42 -10.20
C ASN A 39 10.37 4.76 -10.09
N ASP A 40 9.16 4.86 -10.65
CA ASP A 40 8.37 6.10 -10.56
C ASP A 40 7.77 6.33 -9.16
N ILE A 41 7.64 5.27 -8.36
CA ILE A 41 7.09 5.32 -7.01
C ILE A 41 8.18 4.93 -6.01
N VAL A 42 8.38 5.78 -5.01
CA VAL A 42 9.30 5.52 -3.89
C VAL A 42 8.51 5.56 -2.59
N VAL A 43 8.69 4.55 -1.76
CA VAL A 43 8.09 4.51 -0.42
C VAL A 43 9.20 4.69 0.62
N LEU A 44 9.03 5.67 1.48
CA LEU A 44 9.98 6.03 2.54
C LEU A 44 9.41 5.70 3.92
N ASP A 45 10.24 5.15 4.79
CA ASP A 45 9.91 5.00 6.19
C ASP A 45 11.13 5.26 7.08
N LYS A 46 10.89 5.80 8.26
CA LYS A 46 11.95 6.03 9.27
C LYS A 46 12.36 4.76 10.03
N GLY A 47 11.56 3.71 9.95
CA GLY A 47 11.75 2.45 10.65
C GLY A 47 11.55 1.25 9.74
N GLY A 48 11.15 0.12 10.30
CA GLY A 48 10.80 -1.07 9.54
C GLY A 48 9.36 -1.04 8.99
N ILE A 49 9.07 -1.93 8.05
CA ILE A 49 7.72 -2.13 7.53
C ILE A 49 6.76 -2.44 8.68
N ALA A 50 5.63 -1.75 8.73
CA ALA A 50 4.59 -1.90 9.74
C ALA A 50 5.09 -1.73 11.19
N SER A 51 6.16 -0.97 11.41
CA SER A 51 6.74 -0.76 12.74
C SER A 51 5.90 0.09 13.69
N GLY A 52 4.90 0.79 13.16
CA GLY A 52 3.94 1.58 13.94
C GLY A 52 2.63 0.85 14.21
N ALA A 53 1.52 1.57 14.12
CA ALA A 53 0.17 1.09 14.46
C ALA A 53 -0.25 -0.19 13.71
N SER A 54 0.16 -0.34 12.45
CA SER A 54 -0.18 -1.55 11.67
C SER A 54 0.43 -2.82 12.25
N GLY A 55 1.63 -2.74 12.81
CA GLY A 55 2.32 -3.90 13.41
C GLY A 55 1.81 -4.28 14.80
N ILE A 56 1.25 -3.32 15.54
CA ILE A 56 0.67 -3.56 16.87
C ILE A 56 -0.85 -3.78 16.85
N ALA A 57 -1.47 -3.70 15.67
CA ALA A 57 -2.89 -3.97 15.53
C ALA A 57 -3.21 -5.44 15.86
N CYS A 58 -4.38 -5.67 16.46
CA CYS A 58 -4.83 -7.03 16.82
C CYS A 58 -5.18 -7.92 15.62
N GLY A 59 -5.22 -7.36 14.40
CA GLY A 59 -5.46 -8.12 13.17
C GLY A 59 -6.88 -8.63 12.97
N VAL A 60 -7.85 -8.09 13.71
CA VAL A 60 -9.26 -8.47 13.55
C VAL A 60 -9.84 -7.80 12.31
N VAL A 61 -10.24 -8.61 11.34
CA VAL A 61 -10.92 -8.18 10.12
C VAL A 61 -12.37 -8.66 10.16
N ARG A 62 -13.30 -7.73 10.02
CA ARG A 62 -14.72 -8.04 10.03
C ARG A 62 -15.51 -7.10 9.12
N ASN A 63 -16.66 -7.55 8.63
CA ASN A 63 -17.61 -6.75 7.85
C ASN A 63 -18.98 -6.60 8.52
N ASN A 64 -19.10 -7.03 9.75
CA ASN A 64 -20.34 -6.98 10.54
C ASN A 64 -20.47 -5.64 11.25
N TYR A 65 -21.07 -4.66 10.57
CA TYR A 65 -21.34 -3.32 11.08
C TYR A 65 -22.81 -2.96 10.97
N PHE A 66 -23.34 -2.22 11.95
CA PHE A 66 -24.74 -1.80 11.96
C PHE A 66 -25.02 -0.70 10.93
N GLN A 67 -24.09 0.21 10.73
CA GLN A 67 -24.24 1.30 9.78
C GLN A 67 -24.11 0.81 8.34
N PRO A 68 -25.09 1.06 7.45
CA PRO A 68 -25.05 0.57 6.07
C PRO A 68 -23.79 0.99 5.29
N ALA A 69 -23.38 2.27 5.43
CA ALA A 69 -22.18 2.78 4.77
C ALA A 69 -20.91 2.05 5.22
N MET A 70 -20.79 1.74 6.52
CA MET A 70 -19.66 0.98 7.06
C MET A 70 -19.66 -0.47 6.59
N ARG A 71 -20.83 -1.10 6.47
CA ARG A 71 -20.93 -2.45 5.91
C ARG A 71 -20.45 -2.50 4.47
N GLU A 72 -20.89 -1.57 3.65
CA GLU A 72 -20.50 -1.47 2.25
C GLU A 72 -18.99 -1.26 2.10
N LEU A 73 -18.43 -0.31 2.85
CA LEU A 73 -17.00 -0.04 2.87
C LEU A 73 -16.17 -1.28 3.29
N MET A 74 -16.62 -1.98 4.34
CA MET A 74 -15.89 -3.14 4.85
C MET A 74 -15.98 -4.36 3.92
N VAL A 75 -17.13 -4.60 3.29
CA VAL A 75 -17.25 -5.64 2.26
C VAL A 75 -16.28 -5.38 1.12
N HIS A 76 -16.25 -4.15 0.61
CA HIS A 76 -15.31 -3.76 -0.43
C HIS A 76 -13.85 -3.94 0.01
N SER A 77 -13.51 -3.52 1.22
CA SER A 77 -12.15 -3.67 1.77
C SER A 77 -11.72 -5.14 1.89
N VAL A 78 -12.61 -6.02 2.30
CA VAL A 78 -12.34 -7.47 2.39
C VAL A 78 -12.12 -8.08 0.99
N GLU A 79 -12.92 -7.69 0.02
CA GLU A 79 -12.78 -8.14 -1.38
C GLU A 79 -11.45 -7.69 -1.98
N VAL A 80 -11.07 -6.43 -1.78
CA VAL A 80 -9.77 -5.89 -2.20
C VAL A 80 -8.63 -6.64 -1.53
N GLY A 81 -8.71 -6.90 -0.22
CA GLY A 81 -7.71 -7.66 0.51
C GLY A 81 -7.51 -9.09 -0.02
N ARG A 82 -8.59 -9.77 -0.40
CA ARG A 82 -8.51 -11.10 -1.03
C ARG A 82 -7.93 -11.05 -2.44
N ALA A 83 -8.26 -10.03 -3.22
CA ALA A 83 -7.73 -9.86 -4.57
C ALA A 83 -6.23 -9.54 -4.57
N THR A 84 -5.75 -8.75 -3.62
CA THR A 84 -4.33 -8.36 -3.51
C THR A 84 -3.40 -9.51 -3.18
N GLN A 85 -3.88 -10.54 -2.50
CA GLN A 85 -3.06 -11.74 -2.23
C GLN A 85 -2.61 -12.48 -3.50
N LYS A 86 -3.28 -12.29 -4.61
CA LYS A 86 -3.00 -12.97 -5.89
C LYS A 86 -2.02 -12.22 -6.80
N HIS A 87 -1.71 -10.94 -6.48
CA HIS A 87 -0.89 -10.10 -7.34
C HIS A 87 0.29 -9.52 -6.56
N PHE A 88 1.50 -9.91 -6.96
CA PHE A 88 2.73 -9.38 -6.37
C PHE A 88 3.26 -8.23 -7.23
N ILE A 89 3.38 -7.04 -6.63
CA ILE A 89 4.05 -5.90 -7.25
C ILE A 89 5.28 -5.56 -6.42
N ILE A 90 6.43 -5.48 -7.09
CA ILE A 90 7.66 -5.01 -6.46
C ILE A 90 7.68 -3.49 -6.53
N ILE A 91 7.62 -2.84 -5.39
CA ILE A 91 7.80 -1.41 -5.23
C ILE A 91 9.12 -1.19 -4.49
N PRO A 92 10.00 -0.30 -4.98
CA PRO A 92 11.21 0.03 -4.24
C PRO A 92 10.87 0.59 -2.85
N LEU A 93 11.33 -0.08 -1.82
CA LEU A 93 11.17 0.35 -0.45
C LEU A 93 12.48 0.95 0.05
N VAL A 94 12.42 2.19 0.49
CA VAL A 94 13.57 2.88 1.09
C VAL A 94 13.29 3.09 2.57
N THR A 95 14.07 2.44 3.41
CA THR A 95 14.04 2.65 4.85
C THR A 95 15.17 3.58 5.27
N CYS A 96 14.84 4.67 5.94
CA CYS A 96 15.79 5.59 6.55
C CYS A 96 15.93 5.23 8.04
N LYS A 97 17.11 4.84 8.44
CA LYS A 97 17.44 4.68 9.87
C LYS A 97 17.86 6.02 10.46
#